data_3f56309420041b2176fd6f7eb35b2f7d
#
_entry.id   3f56309420041b2176fd6f7eb35b2f7d
#
_cell.length_a   1.000
_cell.length_b   1.000
_cell.length_c   1.000
_cell.angle_alpha   90.00
_cell.angle_beta   90.00
_cell.angle_gamma   90.00
#
_symmetry.space_group_name_H-M   'P 1'
#
loop_
_entity.id
_entity.type
_entity.pdbx_description
1 polymer ?
#
loop_
_entity_poly.entity_id
_entity_poly.type
_entity_poly.pdbx_seq_one_letter_code
_entity_poly.pdbx_strand_id
1 'polypeptide(L)'
;FDQPFVPRIERMDADLALLATRFQCIRTYSQAGLEALPELARKHGLKLMIGAWVSPDPIATAAEVKALIASANANPDVVSAVIVGNEALLRKEITAPQLVTLIEQVKHQIKQPVTYADVWEFWLQHPEIAPAVDFLTIHLLPYWEDDPAGVDQAVKHVEQIREVFGSKFAPKDILIGETGWPSEGRQRETALPSRVNEAKFIRGFVTLAEQNGWKYNLIEAFDQPWKRGSEGAVGGYWGLFDADRQDKGILAGPVSNLPHWPVWLGLGTALLLATLLIGGRVRSTRAALLLPALGAVSGCTIIAWAELASVTSRFAGEWVWAGALLALNLIVMTHAALALGQKEGWRERLFNHLERRAGWWLAAAGFAGAVMMLGLVFEPRYRSFPSAALLLPALVYLLRPVCGPRREFGLLALIIGAGIPLQLYREGVSNEQAWGWALVSLLLVLALWRSIRTR
;
A
#
# COMPACT_ATOMS: atom_id res chain seq x y z
N PHE A 1 -1.13 16.34 0.64
CA PHE A 1 -1.30 17.71 1.11
C PHE A 1 -2.33 18.54 0.31
N ASP A 2 -3.14 17.91 -0.54
CA ASP A 2 -4.15 18.60 -1.36
C ASP A 2 -5.47 18.88 -0.62
N GLN A 3 -5.53 18.63 0.69
CA GLN A 3 -6.68 19.02 1.52
C GLN A 3 -6.18 19.71 2.78
N PRO A 4 -6.76 20.85 3.17
CA PRO A 4 -6.44 21.46 4.45
C PRO A 4 -6.89 20.49 5.56
N PHE A 5 -5.94 19.76 6.12
CA PHE A 5 -6.19 18.93 7.28
C PHE A 5 -6.30 19.88 8.49
N VAL A 6 -7.50 20.08 8.96
CA VAL A 6 -7.75 20.73 10.26
C VAL A 6 -8.06 19.63 11.26
N PRO A 7 -7.10 19.25 12.12
CA PRO A 7 -7.34 18.24 13.13
C PRO A 7 -8.39 18.76 14.12
N ARG A 8 -9.44 17.96 14.34
CA ARG A 8 -10.40 18.29 15.40
C ARG A 8 -9.76 17.97 16.75
N ILE A 9 -9.86 18.90 17.69
CA ILE A 9 -9.27 18.77 19.03
C ILE A 9 -9.76 17.50 19.72
N GLU A 10 -11.06 17.18 19.64
CA GLU A 10 -11.66 16.00 20.25
C GLU A 10 -11.09 14.69 19.67
N ARG A 11 -10.82 14.66 18.35
CA ARG A 11 -10.21 13.51 17.71
C ARG A 11 -8.75 13.36 18.10
N MET A 12 -8.02 14.48 18.16
CA MET A 12 -6.64 14.50 18.60
C MET A 12 -6.51 14.02 20.04
N ASP A 13 -7.40 14.47 20.93
CA ASP A 13 -7.47 14.03 22.33
C ASP A 13 -7.72 12.52 22.44
N ALA A 14 -8.67 11.98 21.67
CA ALA A 14 -8.97 10.55 21.63
C ALA A 14 -7.81 9.73 21.05
N ASP A 15 -7.16 10.19 19.97
CA ASP A 15 -6.00 9.55 19.36
C ASP A 15 -4.81 9.51 20.36
N LEU A 16 -4.56 10.58 21.09
CA LEU A 16 -3.51 10.62 22.12
C LEU A 16 -3.83 9.71 23.30
N ALA A 17 -5.09 9.68 23.75
CA ALA A 17 -5.52 8.74 24.80
C ALA A 17 -5.24 7.29 24.40
N LEU A 18 -5.53 6.92 23.14
CA LEU A 18 -5.24 5.60 22.62
C LEU A 18 -3.73 5.31 22.58
N LEU A 19 -2.94 6.25 22.02
CA LEU A 19 -1.49 6.10 21.89
C LEU A 19 -0.79 6.02 23.25
N ALA A 20 -1.25 6.76 24.25
CA ALA A 20 -0.69 6.73 25.61
C ALA A 20 -0.83 5.36 26.29
N THR A 21 -1.71 4.47 25.80
CA THR A 21 -1.82 3.09 26.31
C THR A 21 -0.66 2.20 25.87
N ARG A 22 0.11 2.61 24.87
CA ARG A 22 1.15 1.80 24.21
C ARG A 22 2.51 2.50 24.12
N PHE A 23 2.53 3.83 24.09
CA PHE A 23 3.72 4.64 23.81
C PHE A 23 3.91 5.72 24.87
N GLN A 24 5.16 6.18 25.01
CA GLN A 24 5.54 7.25 25.93
C GLN A 24 5.81 8.59 25.20
N CYS A 25 6.07 8.51 23.90
CA CYS A 25 6.41 9.64 23.07
C CYS A 25 5.74 9.54 21.70
N ILE A 26 5.40 10.68 21.12
CA ILE A 26 4.95 10.79 19.73
C ILE A 26 5.81 11.79 18.97
N ARG A 27 5.88 11.61 17.65
CA ARG A 27 6.58 12.49 16.73
C ARG A 27 5.59 13.17 15.79
N THR A 28 5.83 14.46 15.49
CA THR A 28 5.13 15.21 14.45
C THR A 28 6.10 15.74 13.39
N TYR A 29 5.56 16.13 12.23
CA TYR A 29 6.34 16.55 11.07
C TYR A 29 6.20 18.03 10.76
N SER A 30 5.15 18.68 11.28
CA SER A 30 4.79 20.08 11.08
C SER A 30 4.15 20.63 12.35
N GLN A 31 4.02 21.95 12.43
CA GLN A 31 3.31 22.65 13.52
C GLN A 31 1.92 23.11 13.11
N ALA A 32 1.64 23.17 11.80
CA ALA A 32 0.38 23.68 11.30
C ALA A 32 -0.84 22.88 11.80
N GLY A 33 -1.75 23.55 12.49
CA GLY A 33 -2.98 22.93 13.05
C GLY A 33 -2.75 22.05 14.27
N LEU A 34 -1.57 22.07 14.88
CA LEU A 34 -1.21 21.25 16.05
C LEU A 34 -0.99 22.10 17.32
N GLU A 35 -1.53 23.31 17.38
CA GLU A 35 -1.33 24.25 18.49
C GLU A 35 -1.81 23.69 19.84
N ALA A 36 -2.88 22.86 19.84
CA ALA A 36 -3.41 22.21 21.04
C ALA A 36 -2.62 20.96 21.46
N LEU A 37 -1.74 20.44 20.60
CA LEU A 37 -1.07 19.15 20.81
C LEU A 37 -0.23 19.10 22.10
N PRO A 38 0.56 20.12 22.48
CA PRO A 38 1.35 20.07 23.72
C PRO A 38 0.51 19.93 24.98
N GLU A 39 -0.63 20.64 25.04
CA GLU A 39 -1.55 20.55 26.19
C GLU A 39 -2.19 19.16 26.27
N LEU A 40 -2.66 18.64 25.16
CA LEU A 40 -3.26 17.29 25.07
C LEU A 40 -2.23 16.19 25.39
N ALA A 41 -1.00 16.32 24.91
CA ALA A 41 0.06 15.37 25.24
C ALA A 41 0.39 15.38 26.74
N ARG A 42 0.44 16.56 27.38
CA ARG A 42 0.60 16.71 28.82
C ARG A 42 -0.54 16.03 29.59
N LYS A 43 -1.78 16.22 29.15
CA LYS A 43 -2.98 15.59 29.72
C LYS A 43 -2.85 14.05 29.72
N HIS A 44 -2.29 13.47 28.67
CA HIS A 44 -2.14 12.01 28.54
C HIS A 44 -0.75 11.48 28.96
N GLY A 45 0.11 12.31 29.50
CA GLY A 45 1.44 11.90 29.98
C GLY A 45 2.45 11.55 28.88
N LEU A 46 2.18 12.00 27.63
CA LEU A 46 3.06 11.77 26.48
C LEU A 46 4.12 12.86 26.36
N LYS A 47 5.31 12.48 25.91
CA LYS A 47 6.34 13.41 25.44
C LYS A 47 6.18 13.64 23.94
N LEU A 48 6.67 14.78 23.48
CA LEU A 48 6.62 15.18 22.07
C LEU A 48 8.03 15.32 21.50
N MET A 49 8.19 14.83 20.30
CA MET A 49 9.26 15.20 19.39
C MET A 49 8.60 15.97 18.23
N ILE A 50 8.75 17.29 18.21
CA ILE A 50 8.04 18.15 17.27
C ILE A 50 8.91 18.50 16.07
N GLY A 51 8.32 18.52 14.87
CA GLY A 51 9.01 18.83 13.62
C GLY A 51 8.57 20.16 13.02
N ALA A 52 9.46 20.80 12.25
CA ALA A 52 9.12 21.83 11.28
C ALA A 52 9.22 21.27 9.87
N TRP A 53 8.20 21.48 9.05
CA TRP A 53 8.24 21.09 7.65
C TRP A 53 9.07 22.08 6.84
N VAL A 54 10.20 21.62 6.32
CA VAL A 54 11.05 22.40 5.41
C VAL A 54 10.60 22.12 3.98
N SER A 55 10.34 23.18 3.21
CA SER A 55 9.88 23.14 1.83
C SER A 55 10.68 24.09 0.94
N PRO A 56 10.53 24.03 -0.40
CA PRO A 56 11.18 24.99 -1.31
C PRO A 56 10.69 26.44 -1.12
N ASP A 57 9.52 26.63 -0.48
CA ASP A 57 9.00 27.96 -0.15
C ASP A 57 9.67 28.49 1.15
N PRO A 58 10.52 29.52 1.06
CA PRO A 58 11.21 30.06 2.23
C PRO A 58 10.27 30.75 3.23
N ILE A 59 9.13 31.27 2.77
CA ILE A 59 8.14 31.93 3.64
C ILE A 59 7.42 30.87 4.49
N ALA A 60 6.98 29.78 3.85
CA ALA A 60 6.36 28.66 4.54
C ALA A 60 7.33 28.01 5.53
N THR A 61 8.57 27.75 5.12
CA THR A 61 9.63 27.22 5.99
C THR A 61 9.90 28.13 7.18
N ALA A 62 10.00 29.45 6.99
CA ALA A 62 10.22 30.38 8.08
C ALA A 62 9.04 30.44 9.08
N ALA A 63 7.80 30.29 8.58
CA ALA A 63 6.60 30.23 9.42
C ALA A 63 6.60 28.94 10.28
N GLU A 64 6.92 27.78 9.70
CA GLU A 64 7.04 26.48 10.39
C GLU A 64 8.14 26.54 11.47
N VAL A 65 9.32 27.05 11.16
CA VAL A 65 10.43 27.18 12.11
C VAL A 65 10.08 28.14 13.26
N LYS A 66 9.41 29.25 12.96
CA LYS A 66 8.94 30.19 13.99
C LYS A 66 7.93 29.50 14.93
N ALA A 67 6.97 28.77 14.40
CA ALA A 67 5.98 28.05 15.19
C ALA A 67 6.64 26.94 16.04
N LEU A 68 7.62 26.22 15.48
CA LEU A 68 8.41 25.21 16.17
C LEU A 68 9.14 25.80 17.40
N ILE A 69 9.87 26.89 17.20
CA ILE A 69 10.59 27.59 18.28
C ILE A 69 9.63 28.06 19.37
N ALA A 70 8.50 28.66 18.98
CA ALA A 70 7.48 29.13 19.92
C ALA A 70 6.90 27.97 20.75
N SER A 71 6.53 26.85 20.08
CA SER A 71 6.00 25.67 20.74
C SER A 71 7.01 25.03 21.71
N ALA A 72 8.27 24.87 21.29
CA ALA A 72 9.34 24.32 22.12
C ALA A 72 9.59 25.13 23.38
N ASN A 73 9.68 26.47 23.25
CA ASN A 73 9.92 27.39 24.38
C ASN A 73 8.72 27.44 25.35
N ALA A 74 7.50 27.36 24.83
CA ALA A 74 6.29 27.42 25.67
C ALA A 74 6.04 26.09 26.43
N ASN A 75 6.57 24.96 25.94
CA ASN A 75 6.25 23.61 26.47
C ASN A 75 7.51 22.78 26.78
N PRO A 76 8.48 23.29 27.58
CA PRO A 76 9.74 22.57 27.82
C PRO A 76 9.57 21.29 28.65
N ASP A 77 8.45 21.15 29.34
CA ASP A 77 8.08 19.99 30.13
C ASP A 77 7.58 18.80 29.26
N VAL A 78 7.05 19.09 28.08
CA VAL A 78 6.44 18.09 27.17
C VAL A 78 7.31 17.87 25.93
N VAL A 79 7.86 18.92 25.34
CA VAL A 79 8.72 18.83 24.15
C VAL A 79 10.12 18.34 24.54
N SER A 80 10.42 17.09 24.17
CA SER A 80 11.67 16.40 24.50
C SER A 80 12.78 16.65 23.49
N ALA A 81 12.45 16.88 22.23
CA ALA A 81 13.40 17.18 21.15
C ALA A 81 12.69 17.87 19.98
N VAL A 82 13.50 18.45 19.09
CA VAL A 82 13.03 19.22 17.93
C VAL A 82 13.70 18.70 16.65
N ILE A 83 12.91 18.56 15.60
CA ILE A 83 13.37 18.10 14.28
C ILE A 83 13.23 19.25 13.29
N VAL A 84 14.34 19.70 12.70
CA VAL A 84 14.38 20.76 11.69
C VAL A 84 14.43 20.13 10.30
N GLY A 85 13.27 19.90 9.70
CA GLY A 85 13.13 19.27 8.39
C GLY A 85 13.06 17.74 8.46
N ASN A 86 12.24 17.18 7.57
CA ASN A 86 12.09 15.74 7.34
C ASN A 86 12.33 15.46 5.88
N GLU A 87 13.35 14.65 5.54
CA GLU A 87 13.70 14.23 4.18
C GLU A 87 13.82 15.38 3.15
N ALA A 88 14.21 16.55 3.63
CA ALA A 88 14.27 17.74 2.78
C ALA A 88 15.43 17.66 1.76
N LEU A 89 16.50 16.93 2.06
CA LEU A 89 17.58 16.63 1.11
C LEU A 89 17.14 15.55 0.10
N LEU A 90 16.48 14.50 0.55
CA LEU A 90 15.90 13.48 -0.32
C LEU A 90 14.98 14.12 -1.38
N ARG A 91 14.10 15.04 -0.95
CA ARG A 91 13.19 15.75 -1.84
C ARG A 91 13.85 16.92 -2.60
N LYS A 92 15.14 17.18 -2.35
CA LYS A 92 15.91 18.30 -2.96
C LYS A 92 15.27 19.68 -2.73
N GLU A 93 14.67 19.86 -1.58
CA GLU A 93 13.97 21.10 -1.21
C GLU A 93 14.92 22.16 -0.60
N ILE A 94 16.04 21.72 -0.05
CA ILE A 94 17.07 22.56 0.56
C ILE A 94 18.45 21.95 0.29
N THR A 95 19.50 22.79 0.31
CA THR A 95 20.89 22.31 0.26
C THR A 95 21.44 22.04 1.67
N ALA A 96 22.45 21.18 1.81
CA ALA A 96 23.03 20.87 3.11
C ALA A 96 23.58 22.11 3.85
N PRO A 97 24.29 23.08 3.23
CA PRO A 97 24.69 24.32 3.91
C PRO A 97 23.51 25.17 4.41
N GLN A 98 22.44 25.27 3.63
CA GLN A 98 21.23 26.00 4.06
C GLN A 98 20.56 25.31 5.25
N LEU A 99 20.50 23.97 5.21
CA LEU A 99 19.95 23.17 6.31
C LEU A 99 20.76 23.34 7.59
N VAL A 100 22.09 23.30 7.52
CA VAL A 100 22.98 23.56 8.66
C VAL A 100 22.70 24.94 9.27
N THR A 101 22.61 25.97 8.43
CA THR A 101 22.28 27.35 8.91
C THR A 101 20.93 27.37 9.61
N LEU A 102 19.93 26.68 9.11
CA LEU A 102 18.59 26.62 9.70
C LEU A 102 18.59 25.88 11.03
N ILE A 103 19.33 24.76 11.14
CA ILE A 103 19.48 24.00 12.38
C ILE A 103 20.16 24.88 13.45
N GLU A 104 21.26 25.55 13.11
CA GLU A 104 21.98 26.44 14.04
C GLU A 104 21.09 27.61 14.51
N GLN A 105 20.33 28.23 13.60
CA GLN A 105 19.36 29.24 13.92
C GLN A 105 18.34 28.78 14.97
N VAL A 106 17.82 27.56 14.86
CA VAL A 106 16.90 27.00 15.83
C VAL A 106 17.59 26.72 17.16
N LYS A 107 18.76 26.08 17.13
CA LYS A 107 19.56 25.75 18.35
C LYS A 107 19.85 26.95 19.22
N HIS A 108 20.11 28.11 18.61
CA HIS A 108 20.38 29.38 19.38
C HIS A 108 19.14 29.91 20.09
N GLN A 109 17.93 29.42 19.77
CA GLN A 109 16.67 30.00 20.29
C GLN A 109 15.90 29.06 21.23
N ILE A 110 16.35 27.81 21.40
CA ILE A 110 15.67 26.81 22.24
C ILE A 110 16.66 26.06 23.13
N LYS A 111 16.15 25.34 24.13
CA LYS A 111 16.97 24.52 25.05
C LYS A 111 16.90 23.02 24.74
N GLN A 112 15.88 22.59 24.03
CA GLN A 112 15.69 21.20 23.65
C GLN A 112 16.76 20.77 22.63
N PRO A 113 17.20 19.49 22.66
CA PRO A 113 18.10 18.97 21.64
C PRO A 113 17.46 19.01 20.25
N VAL A 114 18.28 19.38 19.26
CA VAL A 114 17.86 19.58 17.86
C VAL A 114 18.48 18.54 16.95
N THR A 115 17.69 18.00 16.05
CA THR A 115 18.12 17.07 15.01
C THR A 115 17.50 17.43 13.65
N TYR A 116 17.99 16.77 12.62
CA TYR A 116 17.41 16.68 11.30
C TYR A 116 17.05 15.20 11.03
N ALA A 117 16.02 14.90 10.25
CA ALA A 117 15.61 13.55 9.94
C ALA A 117 15.63 13.29 8.43
N ASP A 118 16.34 12.25 8.01
CA ASP A 118 16.38 11.82 6.60
C ASP A 118 16.69 10.31 6.49
N VAL A 119 16.54 9.74 5.30
CA VAL A 119 16.96 8.40 5.01
C VAL A 119 18.48 8.27 5.17
N TRP A 120 18.91 7.10 5.57
CA TRP A 120 20.30 6.87 6.00
C TRP A 120 21.34 7.20 4.93
N GLU A 121 21.04 7.00 3.64
CA GLU A 121 21.95 7.31 2.55
C GLU A 121 22.28 8.79 2.46
N PHE A 122 21.32 9.69 2.71
CA PHE A 122 21.54 11.13 2.66
C PHE A 122 22.44 11.62 3.80
N TRP A 123 22.37 11.00 4.97
CA TRP A 123 23.35 11.24 6.04
C TRP A 123 24.76 10.81 5.65
N LEU A 124 24.92 9.71 4.90
CA LEU A 124 26.22 9.29 4.42
C LEU A 124 26.77 10.18 3.30
N GLN A 125 25.88 10.73 2.46
CA GLN A 125 26.23 11.67 1.39
C GLN A 125 26.56 13.06 1.93
N HIS A 126 25.95 13.46 3.06
CA HIS A 126 26.06 14.81 3.67
C HIS A 126 26.55 14.74 5.14
N PRO A 127 27.73 14.15 5.40
CA PRO A 127 28.23 14.01 6.77
C PRO A 127 28.52 15.37 7.46
N GLU A 128 28.63 16.46 6.69
CA GLU A 128 28.83 17.81 7.17
C GLU A 128 27.66 18.34 8.02
N ILE A 129 26.50 17.70 7.98
CA ILE A 129 25.33 18.06 8.82
C ILE A 129 25.50 17.52 10.24
N ALA A 130 26.20 16.41 10.42
CA ALA A 130 26.31 15.75 11.73
C ALA A 130 26.85 16.64 12.85
N PRO A 131 27.83 17.55 12.64
CA PRO A 131 28.26 18.49 13.68
C PRO A 131 27.18 19.48 14.13
N ALA A 132 26.28 19.87 13.24
CA ALA A 132 25.25 20.88 13.54
C ALA A 132 24.13 20.33 14.44
N VAL A 133 23.84 19.04 14.41
CA VAL A 133 22.78 18.40 15.20
C VAL A 133 23.30 17.90 16.56
N ASP A 134 22.41 17.74 17.54
CA ASP A 134 22.75 17.18 18.85
C ASP A 134 22.80 15.65 18.81
N PHE A 135 21.95 15.02 18.00
CA PHE A 135 21.93 13.59 17.71
C PHE A 135 21.49 13.34 16.27
N LEU A 136 21.77 12.17 15.72
CA LEU A 136 21.36 11.79 14.37
C LEU A 136 19.96 11.19 14.39
N THR A 137 19.12 11.52 13.41
CA THR A 137 17.83 10.87 13.20
C THR A 137 17.77 10.29 11.80
N ILE A 138 17.82 8.96 11.73
CA ILE A 138 17.90 8.20 10.47
C ILE A 138 16.61 7.44 10.21
N HIS A 139 16.17 7.40 8.95
CA HIS A 139 15.06 6.57 8.51
C HIS A 139 15.57 5.26 7.95
N LEU A 140 15.00 4.15 8.40
CA LEU A 140 15.33 2.79 7.99
C LEU A 140 14.04 2.07 7.62
N LEU A 141 13.75 2.08 6.33
CA LEU A 141 12.50 1.56 5.77
C LEU A 141 12.81 0.50 4.71
N PRO A 142 13.11 -0.75 5.09
CA PRO A 142 13.58 -1.80 4.19
C PRO A 142 12.68 -2.09 2.99
N TYR A 143 11.40 -1.78 3.09
CA TYR A 143 10.46 -1.85 1.98
C TYR A 143 10.72 -0.77 0.91
N TRP A 144 11.13 0.46 1.31
CA TRP A 144 11.32 1.60 0.40
C TRP A 144 12.73 1.72 -0.17
N GLU A 145 13.67 0.92 0.29
CA GLU A 145 15.06 0.91 -0.21
C GLU A 145 15.13 0.67 -1.72
N ASP A 146 16.22 1.08 -2.35
CA ASP A 146 16.45 0.83 -3.78
C ASP A 146 16.50 -0.68 -4.06
N ASP A 147 17.14 -1.46 -3.15
CA ASP A 147 17.10 -2.92 -3.12
C ASP A 147 16.22 -3.38 -1.94
N PRO A 148 14.90 -3.57 -2.13
CA PRO A 148 13.99 -3.87 -1.04
C PRO A 148 14.30 -5.21 -0.36
N ALA A 149 14.45 -5.19 0.95
CA ALA A 149 14.68 -6.41 1.72
C ALA A 149 13.35 -7.09 2.09
N GLY A 150 13.24 -8.40 1.86
CA GLY A 150 12.11 -9.19 2.34
C GLY A 150 12.03 -9.21 3.87
N VAL A 151 10.83 -9.42 4.43
CA VAL A 151 10.57 -9.29 5.86
C VAL A 151 11.50 -10.14 6.74
N ASP A 152 11.90 -11.32 6.26
CA ASP A 152 12.78 -12.24 7.00
C ASP A 152 14.24 -11.73 7.09
N GLN A 153 14.64 -10.78 6.22
CA GLN A 153 15.96 -10.15 6.21
C GLN A 153 15.92 -8.70 6.68
N ALA A 154 14.74 -8.09 6.71
CA ALA A 154 14.57 -6.66 6.93
C ALA A 154 15.09 -6.19 8.30
N VAL A 155 14.85 -6.96 9.37
CA VAL A 155 15.35 -6.62 10.72
C VAL A 155 16.88 -6.66 10.77
N LYS A 156 17.49 -7.66 10.15
CA LYS A 156 18.96 -7.78 10.05
C LYS A 156 19.56 -6.65 9.22
N HIS A 157 18.88 -6.24 8.16
CA HIS A 157 19.29 -5.10 7.34
C HIS A 157 19.31 -3.79 8.15
N VAL A 158 18.27 -3.55 8.96
CA VAL A 158 18.24 -2.41 9.89
C VAL A 158 19.41 -2.46 10.88
N GLU A 159 19.72 -3.63 11.44
CA GLU A 159 20.84 -3.83 12.35
C GLU A 159 22.18 -3.46 11.69
N GLN A 160 22.44 -3.97 10.50
CA GLN A 160 23.67 -3.71 9.74
C GLN A 160 23.88 -2.21 9.47
N ILE A 161 22.83 -1.51 9.02
CA ILE A 161 22.92 -0.06 8.78
C ILE A 161 23.16 0.69 10.10
N ARG A 162 22.46 0.31 11.17
CA ARG A 162 22.62 0.94 12.48
C ARG A 162 24.03 0.79 13.03
N GLU A 163 24.69 -0.37 12.81
CA GLU A 163 26.08 -0.61 13.18
C GLU A 163 27.05 0.27 12.38
N VAL A 164 26.85 0.39 11.06
CA VAL A 164 27.63 1.28 10.20
C VAL A 164 27.57 2.72 10.70
N PHE A 165 26.37 3.19 11.05
CA PHE A 165 26.17 4.53 11.61
C PHE A 165 26.82 4.69 12.98
N GLY A 166 26.69 3.69 13.86
CA GLY A 166 27.33 3.70 15.17
C GLY A 166 28.86 3.84 15.08
N SER A 167 29.47 3.17 14.10
CA SER A 167 30.91 3.24 13.88
C SER A 167 31.33 4.56 13.23
N LYS A 168 30.59 5.04 12.23
CA LYS A 168 30.98 6.23 11.44
C LYS A 168 30.82 7.55 12.20
N PHE A 169 29.74 7.65 13.00
CA PHE A 169 29.33 8.91 13.63
C PHE A 169 29.56 8.96 15.15
N ALA A 170 30.28 7.98 15.71
CA ALA A 170 30.63 8.01 17.13
C ALA A 170 31.31 9.33 17.53
N PRO A 171 31.04 9.89 18.71
CA PRO A 171 30.15 9.39 19.78
C PRO A 171 28.69 9.89 19.70
N LYS A 172 28.20 10.32 18.53
CA LYS A 172 26.84 10.86 18.38
C LYS A 172 25.79 9.82 18.69
N ASP A 173 24.81 10.19 19.50
CA ASP A 173 23.58 9.39 19.68
C ASP A 173 22.82 9.28 18.37
N ILE A 174 22.16 8.14 18.16
CA ILE A 174 21.38 7.86 16.95
C ILE A 174 19.97 7.46 17.37
N LEU A 175 18.98 8.18 16.82
CA LEU A 175 17.58 7.81 16.83
C LEU A 175 17.20 7.20 15.49
N ILE A 176 16.58 6.04 15.48
CA ILE A 176 15.88 5.54 14.30
C ILE A 176 14.55 6.30 14.23
N GLY A 177 14.50 7.32 13.36
CA GLY A 177 13.40 8.28 13.31
C GLY A 177 12.16 7.75 12.62
N GLU A 178 12.34 6.84 11.67
CA GLU A 178 11.26 6.11 11.02
C GLU A 178 11.71 4.67 10.73
N THR A 179 10.87 3.74 11.17
CA THR A 179 10.97 2.34 10.77
C THR A 179 9.59 1.70 10.84
N GLY A 180 9.28 0.81 9.91
CA GLY A 180 7.97 0.20 9.78
C GLY A 180 7.89 -0.74 8.59
N TRP A 181 6.69 -1.30 8.39
CA TRP A 181 6.39 -2.18 7.28
C TRP A 181 4.93 -2.01 6.86
N PRO A 182 4.60 -1.95 5.55
CA PRO A 182 3.21 -1.78 5.13
C PRO A 182 2.40 -3.06 5.25
N SER A 183 1.13 -2.92 5.66
CA SER A 183 0.21 -4.05 5.77
C SER A 183 -0.52 -4.41 4.48
N GLU A 184 -0.57 -3.50 3.52
CA GLU A 184 -1.32 -3.68 2.27
C GLU A 184 -0.55 -3.05 1.10
N GLY A 185 -0.83 -3.54 -0.10
CA GLY A 185 -0.38 -2.93 -1.34
C GLY A 185 0.55 -3.79 -2.18
N ARG A 186 1.36 -3.12 -3.00
CA ARG A 186 2.21 -3.74 -3.99
C ARG A 186 3.46 -4.39 -3.38
N GLN A 187 3.77 -5.60 -3.80
CA GLN A 187 5.08 -6.22 -3.54
C GLN A 187 6.19 -5.52 -4.36
N ARG A 188 7.32 -5.28 -3.72
CA ARG A 188 8.56 -4.83 -4.35
C ARG A 188 9.62 -5.92 -4.16
N GLU A 189 10.06 -6.55 -5.22
CA GLU A 189 10.97 -7.72 -5.18
C GLU A 189 10.53 -8.76 -4.13
N THR A 190 11.32 -8.94 -3.05
CA THR A 190 10.99 -9.83 -1.92
C THR A 190 10.15 -9.16 -0.83
N ALA A 191 10.01 -7.84 -0.87
CA ALA A 191 9.29 -7.08 0.14
C ALA A 191 7.78 -7.10 -0.12
N LEU A 192 7.09 -8.05 0.50
CA LEU A 192 5.64 -8.24 0.39
C LEU A 192 4.90 -7.52 1.53
N PRO A 193 4.07 -6.51 1.25
CA PRO A 193 3.15 -5.93 2.22
C PRO A 193 2.12 -6.95 2.69
N SER A 194 1.97 -7.10 4.00
CA SER A 194 0.88 -7.84 4.61
C SER A 194 0.84 -7.58 6.12
N ARG A 195 -0.32 -7.75 6.76
CA ARG A 195 -0.45 -7.60 8.22
C ARG A 195 0.48 -8.53 8.99
N VAL A 196 0.64 -9.75 8.52
CA VAL A 196 1.56 -10.74 9.14
C VAL A 196 3.01 -10.28 9.01
N ASN A 197 3.41 -9.74 7.86
CA ASN A 197 4.78 -9.25 7.66
C ASN A 197 5.03 -7.94 8.43
N GLU A 198 4.05 -7.05 8.52
CA GLU A 198 4.11 -5.87 9.39
C GLU A 198 4.36 -6.29 10.84
N ALA A 199 3.57 -7.25 11.37
CA ALA A 199 3.75 -7.75 12.72
C ALA A 199 5.11 -8.45 12.93
N LYS A 200 5.58 -9.26 11.97
CA LYS A 200 6.90 -9.88 12.02
C LYS A 200 8.01 -8.83 12.11
N PHE A 201 7.97 -7.84 11.22
CA PHE A 201 8.97 -6.78 11.19
C PHE A 201 8.95 -5.97 12.48
N ILE A 202 7.80 -5.41 12.86
CA ILE A 202 7.68 -4.54 14.03
C ILE A 202 8.10 -5.26 15.32
N ARG A 203 7.62 -6.49 15.55
CA ARG A 203 7.98 -7.25 16.75
C ARG A 203 9.46 -7.64 16.78
N GLY A 204 10.00 -8.08 15.64
CA GLY A 204 11.42 -8.40 15.52
C GLY A 204 12.31 -7.18 15.73
N PHE A 205 11.95 -6.05 15.11
CA PHE A 205 12.67 -4.79 15.27
C PHE A 205 12.61 -4.26 16.72
N VAL A 206 11.44 -4.23 17.35
CA VAL A 206 11.28 -3.77 18.75
C VAL A 206 12.13 -4.63 19.69
N THR A 207 12.08 -5.96 19.53
CA THR A 207 12.92 -6.87 20.33
C THR A 207 14.41 -6.55 20.16
N LEU A 208 14.88 -6.36 18.94
CA LEU A 208 16.27 -6.01 18.65
C LEU A 208 16.65 -4.65 19.25
N ALA A 209 15.79 -3.65 19.08
CA ALA A 209 16.02 -2.30 19.58
C ALA A 209 16.10 -2.26 21.10
N GLU A 210 15.22 -2.98 21.80
CA GLU A 210 15.23 -3.08 23.25
C GLU A 210 16.51 -3.79 23.76
N GLN A 211 16.93 -4.88 23.13
CA GLN A 211 18.16 -5.60 23.48
C GLN A 211 19.40 -4.72 23.35
N ASN A 212 19.43 -3.80 22.38
CA ASN A 212 20.56 -2.91 22.11
C ASN A 212 20.40 -1.52 22.74
N GLY A 213 19.31 -1.22 23.45
CA GLY A 213 19.04 0.11 24.01
C GLY A 213 18.88 1.19 22.95
N TRP A 214 18.41 0.87 21.76
CA TRP A 214 18.22 1.84 20.68
C TRP A 214 16.99 2.71 20.90
N LYS A 215 17.13 3.99 20.60
CA LYS A 215 16.00 4.90 20.52
C LYS A 215 15.36 4.80 19.14
N TYR A 216 14.04 4.71 19.07
CA TYR A 216 13.33 4.56 17.82
C TYR A 216 11.94 5.20 17.83
N ASN A 217 11.41 5.41 16.64
CA ASN A 217 10.04 5.83 16.38
C ASN A 217 9.45 4.93 15.30
N LEU A 218 8.30 4.32 15.58
CA LEU A 218 7.60 3.46 14.63
C LEU A 218 6.74 4.32 13.69
N ILE A 219 6.81 4.07 12.42
CA ILE A 219 5.92 4.66 11.42
C ILE A 219 4.89 3.61 10.99
N GLU A 220 3.58 3.90 11.11
CA GLU A 220 3.01 5.09 11.73
C GLU A 220 1.88 4.71 12.69
N ALA A 221 1.32 5.64 13.42
CA ALA A 221 0.27 5.34 14.38
C ALA A 221 -0.99 4.76 13.72
N PHE A 222 -1.50 5.44 12.69
CA PHE A 222 -2.77 5.12 12.03
C PHE A 222 -2.59 4.99 10.53
N ASP A 223 -3.32 4.08 9.90
CA ASP A 223 -3.43 4.03 8.44
C ASP A 223 -3.95 5.37 7.90
N GLN A 224 -3.33 5.84 6.80
CA GLN A 224 -3.63 7.15 6.20
C GLN A 224 -3.99 6.99 4.72
N PRO A 225 -5.24 6.56 4.39
CA PRO A 225 -5.65 6.26 3.02
C PRO A 225 -5.43 7.39 2.00
N TRP A 226 -5.34 8.66 2.45
CA TRP A 226 -5.06 9.80 1.59
C TRP A 226 -3.64 9.77 0.98
N LYS A 227 -2.65 9.16 1.65
CA LYS A 227 -1.28 8.98 1.13
C LYS A 227 -1.21 8.09 -0.11
N ARG A 228 -2.25 7.31 -0.39
CA ARG A 228 -2.31 6.50 -1.62
C ARG A 228 -2.16 7.32 -2.91
N GLY A 229 -2.44 8.63 -2.85
CA GLY A 229 -2.28 9.55 -3.97
C GLY A 229 -0.82 9.73 -4.39
N SER A 230 0.07 9.93 -3.43
CA SER A 230 1.49 10.22 -3.65
C SER A 230 2.38 8.97 -3.59
N GLU A 231 1.99 7.95 -2.82
CA GLU A 231 2.85 6.80 -2.49
C GLU A 231 2.29 5.46 -3.01
N GLY A 232 1.17 5.48 -3.73
CA GLY A 232 0.46 4.26 -4.14
C GLY A 232 -0.31 3.62 -2.99
N ALA A 233 -0.87 2.43 -3.20
CA ALA A 233 -1.68 1.76 -2.18
C ALA A 233 -0.92 1.60 -0.85
N VAL A 234 0.34 1.23 -0.91
CA VAL A 234 1.21 1.03 0.27
C VAL A 234 1.22 2.23 1.21
N GLY A 235 1.30 3.46 0.68
CA GLY A 235 1.39 4.67 1.50
C GLY A 235 0.21 4.87 2.46
N GLY A 236 -0.91 4.23 2.18
CA GLY A 236 -2.10 4.30 3.03
C GLY A 236 -2.14 3.34 4.22
N TYR A 237 -1.20 2.38 4.32
CA TYR A 237 -1.35 1.21 5.20
C TYR A 237 -0.10 0.88 6.02
N TRP A 238 0.52 1.87 6.63
CA TRP A 238 1.67 1.75 7.54
C TRP A 238 1.28 1.79 9.02
N GLY A 239 0.00 2.06 9.32
CA GLY A 239 -0.50 2.26 10.67
C GLY A 239 -0.46 0.99 11.52
N LEU A 240 -0.08 1.12 12.79
CA LEU A 240 -0.27 0.09 13.80
C LEU A 240 -1.75 -0.14 14.12
N PHE A 241 -2.54 0.92 13.93
CA PHE A 241 -3.99 0.93 13.94
C PHE A 241 -4.53 1.27 12.55
N ASP A 242 -5.71 0.78 12.22
CA ASP A 242 -6.34 1.15 10.95
C ASP A 242 -6.85 2.62 10.95
N ALA A 243 -7.43 3.06 9.83
CA ALA A 243 -7.95 4.42 9.69
C ALA A 243 -9.11 4.74 10.65
N ASP A 244 -9.80 3.71 11.13
CA ASP A 244 -10.90 3.79 12.11
C ASP A 244 -10.41 3.57 13.56
N ARG A 245 -9.10 3.55 13.80
CA ARG A 245 -8.43 3.35 15.11
C ARG A 245 -8.61 1.96 15.70
N GLN A 246 -8.97 0.97 14.88
CA GLN A 246 -9.02 -0.41 15.34
C GLN A 246 -7.60 -0.99 15.39
N ASP A 247 -7.30 -1.71 16.46
CA ASP A 247 -6.01 -2.38 16.61
C ASP A 247 -5.88 -3.50 15.57
N LYS A 248 -4.86 -3.41 14.72
CA LYS A 248 -4.55 -4.43 13.71
C LYS A 248 -3.87 -5.67 14.31
N GLY A 249 -3.57 -5.66 15.62
CA GLY A 249 -2.85 -6.71 16.33
C GLY A 249 -1.34 -6.74 16.04
N ILE A 250 -0.78 -5.67 15.50
CA ILE A 250 0.62 -5.64 15.03
C ILE A 250 1.61 -5.83 16.18
N LEU A 251 1.37 -5.16 17.30
CA LEU A 251 2.29 -5.18 18.45
C LEU A 251 2.25 -6.50 19.23
N ALA A 252 1.08 -7.14 19.35
CA ALA A 252 0.91 -8.35 20.13
C ALA A 252 -0.29 -9.19 19.66
N GLY A 253 -0.31 -10.47 20.03
CA GLY A 253 -1.41 -11.36 19.74
C GLY A 253 -1.37 -12.02 18.35
N PRO A 254 -2.41 -12.76 17.96
CA PRO A 254 -2.51 -13.40 16.65
C PRO A 254 -2.83 -12.37 15.57
N VAL A 255 -2.19 -12.52 14.40
CA VAL A 255 -2.39 -11.67 13.23
C VAL A 255 -2.76 -12.53 12.03
N SER A 256 -3.70 -12.06 11.22
CA SER A 256 -4.13 -12.72 10.00
C SER A 256 -4.10 -11.76 8.81
N ASN A 257 -3.66 -12.27 7.65
CA ASN A 257 -3.78 -11.56 6.37
C ASN A 257 -5.22 -11.57 5.83
N LEU A 258 -6.13 -12.29 6.47
CA LEU A 258 -7.54 -12.39 6.10
C LEU A 258 -8.44 -12.04 7.31
N PRO A 259 -8.38 -10.79 7.84
CA PRO A 259 -9.13 -10.43 9.05
C PRO A 259 -10.64 -10.55 8.86
N HIS A 260 -11.13 -10.36 7.65
CA HIS A 260 -12.55 -10.41 7.30
C HIS A 260 -12.98 -11.76 6.68
N TRP A 261 -12.22 -12.84 6.92
CA TRP A 261 -12.52 -14.15 6.35
C TRP A 261 -13.96 -14.66 6.55
N PRO A 262 -14.69 -14.37 7.67
CA PRO A 262 -16.07 -14.82 7.80
C PRO A 262 -17.00 -14.13 6.79
N VAL A 263 -16.79 -12.84 6.53
CA VAL A 263 -17.53 -12.07 5.51
C VAL A 263 -17.21 -12.61 4.11
N TRP A 264 -15.95 -12.90 3.85
CA TRP A 264 -15.51 -13.49 2.57
C TRP A 264 -16.13 -14.85 2.34
N LEU A 265 -16.13 -15.72 3.36
CA LEU A 265 -16.77 -17.04 3.29
C LEU A 265 -18.26 -16.91 3.00
N GLY A 266 -18.96 -15.98 3.68
CA GLY A 266 -20.38 -15.71 3.45
C GLY A 266 -20.69 -15.25 2.03
N LEU A 267 -19.96 -14.23 1.56
CA LEU A 267 -20.12 -13.69 0.19
C LEU A 267 -19.71 -14.73 -0.88
N GLY A 268 -18.61 -15.46 -0.67
CA GLY A 268 -18.16 -16.51 -1.57
C GLY A 268 -19.18 -17.65 -1.68
N THR A 269 -19.76 -18.06 -0.55
CA THR A 269 -20.85 -19.03 -0.51
C THR A 269 -22.09 -18.51 -1.23
N ALA A 270 -22.46 -17.25 -1.05
CA ALA A 270 -23.58 -16.64 -1.76
C ALA A 270 -23.36 -16.62 -3.28
N LEU A 271 -22.15 -16.29 -3.76
CA LEU A 271 -21.79 -16.32 -5.17
C LEU A 271 -21.77 -17.75 -5.73
N LEU A 272 -21.29 -18.72 -4.96
CA LEU A 272 -21.37 -20.13 -5.32
C LEU A 272 -22.83 -20.57 -5.49
N LEU A 273 -23.68 -20.30 -4.51
CA LEU A 273 -25.10 -20.64 -4.57
C LEU A 273 -25.82 -19.93 -5.73
N ALA A 274 -25.51 -18.65 -5.96
CA ALA A 274 -26.04 -17.88 -7.10
C ALA A 274 -25.63 -18.54 -8.44
N THR A 275 -24.38 -18.97 -8.56
CA THR A 275 -23.86 -19.66 -9.75
C THR A 275 -24.62 -20.98 -9.99
N LEU A 276 -24.82 -21.78 -8.93
CA LEU A 276 -25.59 -23.01 -9.01
C LEU A 276 -27.06 -22.77 -9.40
N LEU A 277 -27.70 -21.77 -8.80
CA LEU A 277 -29.07 -21.39 -9.11
C LEU A 277 -29.22 -20.88 -10.55
N ILE A 278 -28.28 -20.06 -11.04
CA ILE A 278 -28.28 -19.55 -12.42
C ILE A 278 -28.09 -20.70 -13.41
N GLY A 279 -27.11 -21.59 -13.18
CA GLY A 279 -26.87 -22.76 -14.03
C GLY A 279 -28.03 -23.76 -14.00
N GLY A 280 -28.64 -23.94 -12.84
CA GLY A 280 -29.77 -24.83 -12.66
C GLY A 280 -29.42 -26.32 -12.89
N ARG A 281 -30.32 -27.08 -13.53
CA ARG A 281 -30.06 -28.50 -13.82
C ARG A 281 -28.98 -28.69 -14.87
N VAL A 282 -28.11 -29.66 -14.69
CA VAL A 282 -27.02 -30.03 -15.63
C VAL A 282 -27.29 -31.43 -16.21
N ARG A 283 -26.85 -31.66 -17.46
CA ARG A 283 -27.09 -32.93 -18.16
C ARG A 283 -25.85 -33.83 -18.23
N SER A 284 -24.68 -33.36 -17.87
CA SER A 284 -23.46 -34.14 -17.95
C SER A 284 -22.69 -34.13 -16.66
N THR A 285 -21.97 -35.20 -16.36
CA THR A 285 -21.05 -35.29 -15.21
C THR A 285 -20.00 -34.21 -15.25
N ARG A 286 -19.50 -33.84 -16.45
CA ARG A 286 -18.55 -32.76 -16.62
C ARG A 286 -19.13 -31.41 -16.17
N ALA A 287 -20.37 -31.09 -16.58
CA ALA A 287 -21.03 -29.85 -16.15
C ALA A 287 -21.36 -29.87 -14.65
N ALA A 288 -21.68 -31.03 -14.08
CA ALA A 288 -21.92 -31.18 -12.64
C ALA A 288 -20.66 -30.89 -11.78
N LEU A 289 -19.47 -31.13 -12.32
CA LEU A 289 -18.20 -30.79 -11.67
C LEU A 289 -17.79 -29.33 -11.95
N LEU A 290 -17.96 -28.85 -13.18
CA LEU A 290 -17.51 -27.52 -13.59
C LEU A 290 -18.38 -26.38 -13.00
N LEU A 291 -19.67 -26.60 -12.77
CA LEU A 291 -20.57 -25.56 -12.27
C LEU A 291 -20.22 -25.13 -10.82
N PRO A 292 -20.04 -26.03 -9.84
CA PRO A 292 -19.57 -25.64 -8.52
C PRO A 292 -18.14 -25.10 -8.52
N ALA A 293 -17.25 -25.65 -9.35
CA ALA A 293 -15.89 -25.11 -9.51
C ALA A 293 -15.90 -23.66 -10.04
N LEU A 294 -16.76 -23.35 -11.02
CA LEU A 294 -17.00 -22.00 -11.51
C LEU A 294 -17.47 -21.08 -10.37
N GLY A 295 -18.43 -21.54 -9.57
CA GLY A 295 -18.94 -20.76 -8.44
C GLY A 295 -17.87 -20.47 -7.39
N ALA A 296 -17.04 -21.45 -7.04
CA ALA A 296 -15.93 -21.28 -6.09
C ALA A 296 -14.88 -20.31 -6.64
N VAL A 297 -14.42 -20.49 -7.88
CA VAL A 297 -13.45 -19.58 -8.52
C VAL A 297 -14.02 -18.17 -8.62
N SER A 298 -15.28 -18.02 -9.04
CA SER A 298 -15.93 -16.70 -9.12
C SER A 298 -16.02 -16.03 -7.76
N GLY A 299 -16.38 -16.79 -6.70
CA GLY A 299 -16.41 -16.28 -5.34
C GLY A 299 -15.04 -15.73 -4.91
N CYS A 300 -13.99 -16.54 -5.05
CA CYS A 300 -12.63 -16.13 -4.69
C CYS A 300 -12.15 -14.92 -5.50
N THR A 301 -12.31 -14.94 -6.82
CA THR A 301 -11.76 -13.86 -7.68
C THR A 301 -12.52 -12.54 -7.54
N ILE A 302 -13.86 -12.59 -7.45
CA ILE A 302 -14.70 -11.40 -7.31
C ILE A 302 -14.45 -10.71 -5.97
N ILE A 303 -14.34 -11.48 -4.88
CA ILE A 303 -14.08 -10.94 -3.55
C ILE A 303 -12.65 -10.38 -3.47
N ALA A 304 -11.65 -11.14 -3.94
CA ALA A 304 -10.27 -10.67 -3.97
C ALA A 304 -10.11 -9.40 -4.81
N TRP A 305 -10.86 -9.27 -5.92
CA TRP A 305 -10.88 -8.02 -6.68
C TRP A 305 -11.56 -6.88 -5.92
N ALA A 306 -12.69 -7.13 -5.28
CA ALA A 306 -13.39 -6.10 -4.51
C ALA A 306 -12.53 -5.56 -3.36
N GLU A 307 -11.79 -6.44 -2.68
CA GLU A 307 -10.86 -6.04 -1.61
C GLU A 307 -9.68 -5.24 -2.18
N LEU A 308 -9.00 -5.75 -3.21
CA LEU A 308 -7.91 -5.01 -3.85
C LEU A 308 -8.37 -3.63 -4.35
N ALA A 309 -9.58 -3.54 -4.91
CA ALA A 309 -10.18 -2.28 -5.34
C ALA A 309 -10.40 -1.32 -4.17
N SER A 310 -10.82 -1.81 -3.00
CA SER A 310 -11.00 -0.98 -1.80
C SER A 310 -9.69 -0.41 -1.27
N VAL A 311 -8.62 -1.18 -1.38
CA VAL A 311 -7.26 -0.78 -0.99
C VAL A 311 -6.63 0.21 -1.98
N THR A 312 -6.90 0.05 -3.29
CA THR A 312 -6.21 0.80 -4.35
C THR A 312 -6.97 2.00 -4.89
N SER A 313 -8.31 2.01 -4.84
CA SER A 313 -9.11 3.08 -5.45
C SER A 313 -9.12 4.35 -4.60
N ARG A 314 -8.79 5.50 -5.21
CA ARG A 314 -8.59 6.80 -4.55
C ARG A 314 -9.69 7.80 -4.88
N PHE A 315 -10.10 7.88 -6.14
CA PHE A 315 -11.06 8.86 -6.65
C PHE A 315 -12.17 8.20 -7.49
N ALA A 316 -13.23 8.94 -7.76
CA ALA A 316 -14.44 8.42 -8.39
C ALA A 316 -14.18 7.62 -9.69
N GLY A 317 -13.23 8.06 -10.54
CA GLY A 317 -12.90 7.36 -11.78
C GLY A 317 -12.33 5.95 -11.54
N GLU A 318 -11.47 5.77 -10.54
CA GLU A 318 -10.93 4.45 -10.16
C GLU A 318 -12.03 3.55 -9.58
N TRP A 319 -12.96 4.09 -8.78
CA TRP A 319 -14.11 3.34 -8.29
C TRP A 319 -15.07 2.91 -9.42
N VAL A 320 -15.30 3.79 -10.41
CA VAL A 320 -16.09 3.43 -11.60
C VAL A 320 -15.40 2.33 -12.39
N TRP A 321 -14.08 2.42 -12.57
CA TRP A 321 -13.28 1.38 -13.23
C TRP A 321 -13.34 0.05 -12.47
N ALA A 322 -13.17 0.08 -11.17
CA ALA A 322 -13.25 -1.09 -10.30
C ALA A 322 -14.64 -1.75 -10.38
N GLY A 323 -15.69 -0.94 -10.32
CA GLY A 323 -17.08 -1.40 -10.47
C GLY A 323 -17.38 -1.98 -11.85
N ALA A 324 -16.84 -1.41 -12.92
CA ALA A 324 -16.98 -1.95 -14.28
C ALA A 324 -16.34 -3.34 -14.42
N LEU A 325 -15.17 -3.55 -13.81
CA LEU A 325 -14.51 -4.87 -13.79
C LEU A 325 -15.26 -5.87 -12.90
N LEU A 326 -15.83 -5.43 -11.79
CA LEU A 326 -16.70 -6.26 -10.97
C LEU A 326 -17.94 -6.71 -11.77
N ALA A 327 -18.59 -5.79 -12.46
CA ALA A 327 -19.74 -6.08 -13.33
C ALA A 327 -19.36 -7.06 -14.47
N LEU A 328 -18.20 -6.86 -15.09
CA LEU A 328 -17.67 -7.78 -16.11
C LEU A 328 -17.52 -9.20 -15.56
N ASN A 329 -16.95 -9.37 -14.37
CA ASN A 329 -16.78 -10.68 -13.74
C ASN A 329 -18.15 -11.34 -13.44
N LEU A 330 -19.15 -10.58 -12.95
CA LEU A 330 -20.50 -11.08 -12.71
C LEU A 330 -21.20 -11.49 -14.02
N ILE A 331 -21.03 -10.74 -15.10
CA ILE A 331 -21.55 -11.06 -16.43
C ILE A 331 -20.90 -12.35 -16.94
N VAL A 332 -19.58 -12.49 -16.83
CA VAL A 332 -18.83 -13.68 -17.30
C VAL A 332 -19.22 -14.90 -16.47
N MET A 333 -19.32 -14.77 -15.15
CA MET A 333 -19.81 -15.84 -14.27
C MET A 333 -21.21 -16.32 -14.69
N THR A 334 -22.15 -15.38 -14.87
CA THR A 334 -23.53 -15.66 -15.27
C THR A 334 -23.58 -16.35 -16.63
N HIS A 335 -22.83 -15.85 -17.61
CA HIS A 335 -22.74 -16.43 -18.95
C HIS A 335 -22.20 -17.87 -18.91
N ALA A 336 -21.12 -18.11 -18.16
CA ALA A 336 -20.53 -19.44 -18.01
C ALA A 336 -21.45 -20.41 -17.27
N ALA A 337 -22.14 -19.96 -16.21
CA ALA A 337 -23.10 -20.78 -15.49
C ALA A 337 -24.28 -21.22 -16.38
N LEU A 338 -24.84 -20.28 -17.15
CA LEU A 338 -25.90 -20.60 -18.13
C LEU A 338 -25.41 -21.54 -19.27
N ALA A 339 -24.14 -21.41 -19.65
CA ALA A 339 -23.56 -22.29 -20.67
C ALA A 339 -23.43 -23.74 -20.20
N LEU A 340 -23.20 -23.98 -18.91
CA LEU A 340 -23.11 -25.32 -18.30
C LEU A 340 -24.48 -25.90 -17.96
N GLY A 341 -25.49 -25.08 -17.73
CA GLY A 341 -26.83 -25.49 -17.33
C GLY A 341 -27.76 -25.83 -18.49
N GLN A 342 -28.96 -26.28 -18.14
CA GLN A 342 -30.06 -26.48 -19.08
C GLN A 342 -30.66 -25.15 -19.49
N LYS A 343 -30.81 -24.92 -20.80
CA LYS A 343 -31.29 -23.68 -21.39
C LYS A 343 -32.81 -23.76 -21.61
N GLU A 344 -33.56 -23.39 -20.58
CA GLU A 344 -35.04 -23.40 -20.62
C GLU A 344 -35.59 -22.06 -20.11
N GLY A 345 -36.65 -21.58 -20.74
CA GLY A 345 -37.38 -20.39 -20.33
C GLY A 345 -36.53 -19.13 -20.30
N TRP A 346 -36.43 -18.45 -19.13
CA TRP A 346 -35.66 -17.23 -18.97
C TRP A 346 -34.13 -17.46 -19.10
N ARG A 347 -33.64 -18.65 -18.73
CA ARG A 347 -32.21 -19.02 -18.85
C ARG A 347 -31.77 -19.05 -20.31
N GLU A 348 -32.57 -19.59 -21.19
CA GLU A 348 -32.29 -19.59 -22.62
C GLU A 348 -32.26 -18.19 -23.23
N ARG A 349 -33.24 -17.37 -22.88
CA ARG A 349 -33.30 -15.98 -23.34
C ARG A 349 -32.07 -15.17 -22.89
N LEU A 350 -31.73 -15.29 -21.62
CA LEU A 350 -30.56 -14.60 -21.03
C LEU A 350 -29.26 -15.14 -21.63
N PHE A 351 -29.12 -16.46 -21.76
CA PHE A 351 -27.95 -17.08 -22.41
C PHE A 351 -27.76 -16.52 -23.82
N ASN A 352 -28.80 -16.57 -24.66
CA ASN A 352 -28.73 -16.09 -26.04
C ASN A 352 -28.39 -14.59 -26.13
N HIS A 353 -28.86 -13.81 -25.17
CA HIS A 353 -28.52 -12.37 -25.08
C HIS A 353 -27.03 -12.16 -24.76
N LEU A 354 -26.49 -12.89 -23.78
CA LEU A 354 -25.08 -12.81 -23.37
C LEU A 354 -24.15 -13.39 -24.42
N GLU A 355 -24.53 -14.54 -25.03
CA GLU A 355 -23.77 -15.24 -26.05
C GLU A 355 -23.50 -14.34 -27.29
N ARG A 356 -24.53 -13.64 -27.76
CA ARG A 356 -24.38 -12.69 -28.89
C ARG A 356 -23.36 -11.56 -28.61
N ARG A 357 -23.05 -11.29 -27.34
CA ARG A 357 -22.14 -10.26 -26.91
C ARG A 357 -20.84 -10.81 -26.30
N ALA A 358 -20.67 -12.13 -26.25
CA ALA A 358 -19.57 -12.79 -25.57
C ALA A 358 -18.19 -12.33 -26.10
N GLY A 359 -18.07 -12.11 -27.40
CA GLY A 359 -16.85 -11.55 -28.00
C GLY A 359 -16.54 -10.13 -27.51
N TRP A 360 -17.55 -9.32 -27.24
CA TRP A 360 -17.36 -7.97 -26.69
C TRP A 360 -16.98 -7.99 -25.20
N TRP A 361 -17.49 -8.96 -24.42
CA TRP A 361 -17.04 -9.15 -23.04
C TRP A 361 -15.57 -9.58 -22.96
N LEU A 362 -15.14 -10.46 -23.87
CA LEU A 362 -13.72 -10.82 -24.00
C LEU A 362 -12.88 -9.63 -24.48
N ALA A 363 -13.37 -8.82 -25.43
CA ALA A 363 -12.69 -7.59 -25.86
C ALA A 363 -12.54 -6.59 -24.71
N ALA A 364 -13.58 -6.43 -23.88
CA ALA A 364 -13.53 -5.57 -22.69
C ALA A 364 -12.49 -6.08 -21.65
N ALA A 365 -12.43 -7.39 -21.40
CA ALA A 365 -11.40 -7.98 -20.55
C ALA A 365 -9.99 -7.77 -21.12
N GLY A 366 -9.83 -7.99 -22.44
CA GLY A 366 -8.58 -7.74 -23.14
C GLY A 366 -8.15 -6.27 -23.10
N PHE A 367 -9.09 -5.34 -23.32
CA PHE A 367 -8.82 -3.90 -23.24
C PHE A 367 -8.37 -3.52 -21.79
N ALA A 368 -9.10 -3.98 -20.79
CA ALA A 368 -8.70 -3.74 -19.41
C ALA A 368 -7.31 -4.32 -19.11
N GLY A 369 -7.04 -5.55 -19.57
CA GLY A 369 -5.72 -6.18 -19.42
C GLY A 369 -4.61 -5.39 -20.11
N ALA A 370 -4.85 -4.86 -21.32
CA ALA A 370 -3.87 -4.05 -22.04
C ALA A 370 -3.58 -2.72 -21.32
N VAL A 371 -4.63 -2.00 -20.87
CA VAL A 371 -4.47 -0.74 -20.11
C VAL A 371 -3.68 -0.97 -18.82
N MET A 372 -4.03 -2.02 -18.04
CA MET A 372 -3.35 -2.35 -16.79
C MET A 372 -1.91 -2.79 -17.04
N MET A 373 -1.64 -3.59 -18.09
CA MET A 373 -0.29 -4.00 -18.47
C MET A 373 0.58 -2.81 -18.85
N LEU A 374 0.06 -1.89 -19.68
CA LEU A 374 0.78 -0.66 -20.04
C LEU A 374 1.08 0.19 -18.80
N GLY A 375 0.11 0.32 -17.87
CA GLY A 375 0.33 1.01 -16.61
C GLY A 375 1.48 0.39 -15.79
N LEU A 376 1.53 -0.93 -15.66
CA LEU A 376 2.60 -1.63 -14.92
C LEU A 376 3.96 -1.57 -15.64
N VAL A 377 3.98 -1.51 -16.98
CA VAL A 377 5.23 -1.37 -17.74
C VAL A 377 5.79 0.05 -17.66
N PHE A 378 4.96 1.10 -17.76
CA PHE A 378 5.44 2.47 -17.86
C PHE A 378 5.49 3.24 -16.54
N GLU A 379 4.59 2.92 -15.60
CA GLU A 379 4.51 3.55 -14.26
C GLU A 379 4.42 2.49 -13.13
N PRO A 380 5.42 1.61 -12.99
CA PRO A 380 5.30 0.47 -12.08
C PRO A 380 5.21 0.86 -10.61
N ARG A 381 5.90 1.95 -10.19
CA ARG A 381 6.24 2.23 -8.79
C ARG A 381 5.06 2.18 -7.81
N TYR A 382 3.89 2.67 -8.23
CA TYR A 382 2.72 2.84 -7.33
C TYR A 382 1.48 2.05 -7.75
N ARG A 383 1.59 1.14 -8.75
CA ARG A 383 0.47 0.35 -9.25
C ARG A 383 0.48 -1.07 -8.69
N SER A 384 -0.64 -1.50 -8.13
CA SER A 384 -0.82 -2.88 -7.67
C SER A 384 -1.13 -3.83 -8.82
N PHE A 385 -0.86 -5.13 -8.62
CA PHE A 385 -1.11 -6.18 -9.62
C PHE A 385 -2.58 -6.63 -9.60
N PRO A 386 -3.37 -6.37 -10.65
CA PRO A 386 -4.82 -6.60 -10.65
C PRO A 386 -5.22 -8.02 -11.10
N SER A 387 -4.47 -9.05 -10.72
CA SER A 387 -4.64 -10.43 -11.19
C SER A 387 -6.07 -10.95 -10.98
N ALA A 388 -6.68 -10.67 -9.83
CA ALA A 388 -8.03 -11.11 -9.50
C ALA A 388 -9.10 -10.51 -10.43
N ALA A 389 -8.89 -9.31 -10.98
CA ALA A 389 -9.84 -8.66 -11.87
C ALA A 389 -10.08 -9.42 -13.18
N LEU A 390 -9.07 -10.13 -13.69
CA LEU A 390 -9.08 -10.73 -15.02
C LEU A 390 -8.95 -12.25 -15.03
N LEU A 391 -8.70 -12.89 -13.89
CA LEU A 391 -8.54 -14.35 -13.83
C LEU A 391 -9.79 -15.08 -14.30
N LEU A 392 -10.98 -14.68 -13.84
CA LEU A 392 -12.23 -15.33 -14.22
C LEU A 392 -12.53 -15.19 -15.72
N PRO A 393 -12.52 -13.99 -16.33
CA PRO A 393 -12.68 -13.86 -17.79
C PRO A 393 -11.63 -14.64 -18.58
N ALA A 394 -10.37 -14.61 -18.16
CA ALA A 394 -9.30 -15.35 -18.83
C ALA A 394 -9.56 -16.86 -18.83
N LEU A 395 -9.92 -17.46 -17.70
CA LEU A 395 -10.23 -18.89 -17.59
C LEU A 395 -11.47 -19.27 -18.38
N VAL A 396 -12.57 -18.52 -18.22
CA VAL A 396 -13.84 -18.84 -18.90
C VAL A 396 -13.67 -18.82 -20.41
N TYR A 397 -13.08 -17.78 -20.98
CA TYR A 397 -12.95 -17.65 -22.44
C TYR A 397 -11.77 -18.47 -23.01
N LEU A 398 -10.80 -18.84 -22.19
CA LEU A 398 -9.80 -19.85 -22.57
C LEU A 398 -10.46 -21.24 -22.76
N LEU A 399 -11.33 -21.63 -21.83
CA LEU A 399 -12.03 -22.94 -21.89
C LEU A 399 -13.16 -22.95 -22.93
N ARG A 400 -13.78 -21.77 -23.15
CA ARG A 400 -14.90 -21.59 -24.09
C ARG A 400 -14.63 -20.40 -25.01
N PRO A 401 -13.84 -20.58 -26.08
CA PRO A 401 -13.57 -19.54 -27.06
C PRO A 401 -14.86 -19.02 -27.72
N VAL A 402 -14.89 -17.72 -28.04
CA VAL A 402 -16.07 -17.01 -28.55
C VAL A 402 -15.77 -16.27 -29.84
N CYS A 403 -16.77 -16.13 -30.71
CA CYS A 403 -16.63 -15.28 -31.90
C CYS A 403 -16.63 -13.82 -31.49
N GLY A 404 -15.73 -13.00 -32.10
CA GLY A 404 -15.61 -11.60 -31.79
C GLY A 404 -14.73 -10.83 -32.78
N PRO A 405 -14.39 -9.58 -32.46
CA PRO A 405 -13.60 -8.70 -33.34
C PRO A 405 -12.13 -9.17 -33.40
N ARG A 406 -11.80 -9.88 -34.47
CA ARG A 406 -10.48 -10.57 -34.61
C ARG A 406 -9.29 -9.64 -34.62
N ARG A 407 -9.42 -8.44 -35.21
CA ARG A 407 -8.33 -7.45 -35.27
C ARG A 407 -8.02 -6.91 -33.90
N GLU A 408 -9.05 -6.57 -33.15
CA GLU A 408 -8.96 -6.06 -31.79
C GLU A 408 -8.38 -7.14 -30.87
N PHE A 409 -8.84 -8.39 -30.96
CA PHE A 409 -8.26 -9.51 -30.22
C PHE A 409 -6.77 -9.68 -30.52
N GLY A 410 -6.35 -9.55 -31.79
CA GLY A 410 -4.94 -9.66 -32.17
C GLY A 410 -4.10 -8.52 -31.59
N LEU A 411 -4.58 -7.28 -31.65
CA LEU A 411 -3.91 -6.13 -31.09
C LEU A 411 -3.77 -6.21 -29.57
N LEU A 412 -4.87 -6.56 -28.88
CA LEU A 412 -4.88 -6.68 -27.42
C LEU A 412 -3.96 -7.82 -26.93
N ALA A 413 -3.99 -8.97 -27.64
CA ALA A 413 -3.09 -10.09 -27.34
C ALA A 413 -1.62 -9.71 -27.56
N LEU A 414 -1.30 -8.90 -28.58
CA LEU A 414 0.05 -8.41 -28.85
C LEU A 414 0.53 -7.47 -27.73
N ILE A 415 -0.29 -6.49 -27.34
CA ILE A 415 0.07 -5.51 -26.27
C ILE A 415 0.31 -6.24 -24.95
N ILE A 416 -0.64 -7.11 -24.54
CA ILE A 416 -0.52 -7.85 -23.27
C ILE A 416 0.68 -8.81 -23.35
N GLY A 417 0.82 -9.57 -24.45
CA GLY A 417 1.89 -10.55 -24.62
C GLY A 417 3.28 -9.94 -24.61
N ALA A 418 3.46 -8.79 -25.29
CA ALA A 418 4.73 -8.06 -25.26
C ALA A 418 5.02 -7.45 -23.88
N GLY A 419 3.99 -7.04 -23.15
CA GLY A 419 4.13 -6.49 -21.80
C GLY A 419 4.61 -7.50 -20.76
N ILE A 420 4.28 -8.80 -20.89
CA ILE A 420 4.66 -9.83 -19.91
C ILE A 420 6.18 -9.86 -19.63
N PRO A 421 7.06 -10.08 -20.61
CA PRO A 421 8.50 -10.13 -20.35
C PRO A 421 9.06 -8.80 -19.87
N LEU A 422 8.55 -7.68 -20.37
CA LEU A 422 9.01 -6.36 -19.94
C LEU A 422 8.68 -6.09 -18.48
N GLN A 423 7.47 -6.44 -18.05
CA GLN A 423 7.02 -6.30 -16.67
C GLN A 423 7.82 -7.22 -15.75
N LEU A 424 8.00 -8.52 -16.09
CA LEU A 424 8.80 -9.45 -15.29
C LEU A 424 10.26 -9.02 -15.17
N TYR A 425 10.85 -8.49 -16.25
CA TYR A 425 12.21 -7.98 -16.23
C TYR A 425 12.39 -6.82 -15.23
N ARG A 426 11.39 -5.93 -15.14
CA ARG A 426 11.42 -4.77 -14.22
C ARG A 426 11.17 -5.15 -12.76
N GLU A 427 10.35 -6.17 -12.53
CA GLU A 427 9.93 -6.56 -11.18
C GLU A 427 10.90 -7.54 -10.49
N GLY A 428 11.80 -8.11 -11.24
CA GLY A 428 12.68 -9.18 -10.75
C GLY A 428 11.96 -10.53 -10.58
N VAL A 429 12.76 -11.57 -10.41
CA VAL A 429 12.26 -12.96 -10.31
C VAL A 429 11.63 -13.29 -8.95
N SER A 430 11.87 -12.49 -7.94
CA SER A 430 11.42 -12.70 -6.56
C SER A 430 10.03 -12.14 -6.28
N ASN A 431 9.44 -11.37 -7.21
CA ASN A 431 8.14 -10.77 -7.05
C ASN A 431 7.00 -11.73 -7.42
N GLU A 432 6.39 -12.37 -6.42
CA GLU A 432 5.31 -13.35 -6.61
C GLU A 432 4.05 -12.73 -7.21
N GLN A 433 3.72 -11.49 -6.86
CA GLN A 433 2.56 -10.78 -7.44
C GLN A 433 2.76 -10.54 -8.93
N ALA A 434 4.00 -10.26 -9.35
CA ALA A 434 4.35 -10.09 -10.76
C ALA A 434 4.17 -11.38 -11.56
N TRP A 435 4.56 -12.52 -11.01
CA TRP A 435 4.32 -13.83 -11.62
C TRP A 435 2.84 -14.18 -11.70
N GLY A 436 2.07 -13.90 -10.65
CA GLY A 436 0.62 -14.06 -10.66
C GLY A 436 -0.05 -13.24 -11.77
N TRP A 437 0.36 -11.99 -11.95
CA TRP A 437 -0.11 -11.15 -13.05
C TRP A 437 0.32 -11.65 -14.43
N ALA A 438 1.57 -12.09 -14.58
CA ALA A 438 2.08 -12.65 -15.83
C ALA A 438 1.30 -13.90 -16.24
N LEU A 439 0.99 -14.79 -15.29
CA LEU A 439 0.18 -15.98 -15.54
C LEU A 439 -1.25 -15.62 -16.02
N VAL A 440 -1.93 -14.71 -15.32
CA VAL A 440 -3.29 -14.28 -15.71
C VAL A 440 -3.27 -13.60 -17.09
N SER A 441 -2.26 -12.78 -17.34
CA SER A 441 -2.05 -12.12 -18.64
C SER A 441 -1.84 -13.13 -19.76
N LEU A 442 -1.04 -14.17 -19.53
CA LEU A 442 -0.81 -15.24 -20.48
C LEU A 442 -2.11 -16.01 -20.77
N LEU A 443 -2.90 -16.36 -19.75
CA LEU A 443 -4.19 -17.01 -19.93
C LEU A 443 -5.15 -16.16 -20.77
N LEU A 444 -5.15 -14.84 -20.55
CA LEU A 444 -5.98 -13.91 -21.33
C LEU A 444 -5.51 -13.81 -22.78
N VAL A 445 -4.20 -13.74 -23.02
CA VAL A 445 -3.61 -13.79 -24.39
C VAL A 445 -4.04 -15.08 -25.11
N LEU A 446 -3.96 -16.22 -24.44
CA LEU A 446 -4.38 -17.51 -24.99
C LEU A 446 -5.90 -17.55 -25.27
N ALA A 447 -6.73 -16.97 -24.41
CA ALA A 447 -8.17 -16.85 -24.62
C ALA A 447 -8.49 -16.01 -25.88
N LEU A 448 -7.85 -14.84 -26.02
CA LEU A 448 -7.96 -13.98 -27.20
C LEU A 448 -7.49 -14.72 -28.48
N TRP A 449 -6.33 -15.37 -28.43
CA TRP A 449 -5.78 -16.13 -29.55
C TRP A 449 -6.68 -17.27 -30.02
N ARG A 450 -7.20 -18.08 -29.09
CA ARG A 450 -8.14 -19.16 -29.43
C ARG A 450 -9.41 -18.62 -30.07
N SER A 451 -9.90 -17.47 -29.57
CA SER A 451 -11.13 -16.83 -30.08
C SER A 451 -10.95 -16.23 -31.48
N ILE A 452 -9.73 -15.79 -31.87
CA ILE A 452 -9.43 -15.38 -33.26
C ILE A 452 -9.66 -16.55 -34.25
N ARG A 453 -9.35 -17.77 -33.82
CA ARG A 453 -9.46 -19.00 -34.67
C ARG A 453 -10.84 -19.59 -34.70
N THR A 454 -11.76 -19.16 -33.83
CA THR A 454 -13.14 -19.60 -33.80
C THR A 454 -13.92 -18.96 -34.95
N ARG A 455 -14.59 -19.78 -35.78
CA ARG A 455 -15.41 -19.35 -36.92
C ARG A 455 -16.83 -19.04 -36.49
#